data_5ccdf6ebf6f41c4e7c3a8ea0ee30e105
#
_entry.id   5ccdf6ebf6f41c4e7c3a8ea0ee30e105
#
_cell.length_a   1.000
_cell.length_b   1.000
_cell.length_c   1.000
_cell.angle_alpha   90.00
_cell.angle_beta   90.00
_cell.angle_gamma   90.00
#
_symmetry.space_group_name_H-M   'P 1'
#
loop_
_entity.id
_entity.type
_entity.pdbx_description
1 polymer ?
#
loop_
_entity_poly.entity_id
_entity_poly.type
_entity_poly.pdbx_seq_one_letter_code
_entity_poly.pdbx_strand_id
1 'polypeptide(L)'
;MLSITQLWLDGGRLTQAPRSQITDTQNPMFGWTAVSDTDGDGQTACRVTVADADGSLLWDSGWQQQAAQRLTYAGAPLPVGQPLSVQVGLRSAGGEETFSARQIFYNGQRPQWEGCWLVPTQYRSRAVNQYRRRFAVKGPVRNACLYVAGLGYHKVWLNGRALDDAVLDPAHANYAKTVYYTVLPGLETQLQADGTENELVVQVADGWRHNDSAFVEQATGGRKIEFAGQPMLSAVLE
;
A
#
# COMPACT_ATOMS: atom_id res chain seq x y z
N MET A 1 0.17 30.11 16.88
CA MET A 1 1.22 29.13 16.49
C MET A 1 0.70 28.22 15.39
N LEU A 2 1.43 28.06 14.31
CA LEU A 2 1.08 27.14 13.20
C LEU A 2 1.35 25.70 13.62
N SER A 3 0.47 24.75 13.30
CA SER A 3 0.60 23.32 13.62
C SER A 3 0.18 22.46 12.44
N ILE A 4 0.78 21.27 12.32
CA ILE A 4 0.46 20.27 11.31
C ILE A 4 -0.38 19.18 11.97
N THR A 5 -1.64 19.04 11.58
CA THR A 5 -2.58 18.13 12.23
C THR A 5 -2.74 16.81 11.50
N GLN A 6 -2.43 16.77 10.20
CA GLN A 6 -2.57 15.57 9.37
C GLN A 6 -1.58 15.61 8.21
N LEU A 7 -1.04 14.43 7.85
CA LEU A 7 -0.31 14.20 6.60
C LEU A 7 -1.15 13.36 5.62
N TRP A 8 -0.89 13.56 4.34
CA TRP A 8 -1.55 12.89 3.22
C TRP A 8 -0.49 12.34 2.26
N LEU A 9 -0.77 11.17 1.70
CA LEU A 9 0.04 10.52 0.66
C LEU A 9 -0.88 10.22 -0.53
N ASP A 10 -0.56 10.80 -1.69
CA ASP A 10 -1.32 10.65 -2.94
C ASP A 10 -2.84 10.90 -2.80
N GLY A 11 -3.20 11.86 -1.92
CA GLY A 11 -4.59 12.21 -1.62
C GLY A 11 -5.27 11.33 -0.57
N GLY A 12 -4.65 10.24 -0.14
CA GLY A 12 -5.07 9.42 0.98
C GLY A 12 -4.49 9.91 2.31
N ARG A 13 -5.25 9.78 3.40
CA ARG A 13 -4.77 10.14 4.73
C ARG A 13 -3.66 9.18 5.17
N LEU A 14 -2.46 9.69 5.44
CA LEU A 14 -1.35 8.90 5.95
C LEU A 14 -1.57 8.58 7.44
N THR A 15 -1.68 7.31 7.78
CA THR A 15 -1.93 6.78 9.12
C THR A 15 -1.01 5.59 9.41
N GLN A 16 -1.18 4.95 10.56
CA GLN A 16 -0.48 3.72 10.89
C GLN A 16 -1.09 2.45 10.23
N ALA A 17 -2.23 2.58 9.54
CA ALA A 17 -2.81 1.46 8.82
C ALA A 17 -1.95 1.12 7.58
N PRO A 18 -1.55 -0.14 7.37
CA PRO A 18 -0.58 -0.51 6.33
C PRO A 18 -0.94 0.02 4.93
N ARG A 19 -2.22 -0.06 4.54
CA ARG A 19 -2.66 0.39 3.21
C ARG A 19 -2.57 1.90 3.00
N SER A 20 -2.70 2.69 4.07
CA SER A 20 -2.59 4.14 3.99
C SER A 20 -1.16 4.64 3.81
N GLN A 21 -0.20 3.74 3.95
CA GLN A 21 1.24 4.03 3.89
C GLN A 21 1.85 3.67 2.52
N ILE A 22 1.06 3.21 1.56
CA ILE A 22 1.56 2.76 0.27
C ILE A 22 1.36 3.82 -0.80
N THR A 23 2.44 4.14 -1.53
CA THR A 23 2.38 4.84 -2.82
C THR A 23 2.66 3.86 -3.96
N ASP A 24 2.03 4.05 -5.09
CA ASP A 24 2.25 3.29 -6.32
C ASP A 24 2.94 4.13 -7.41
N THR A 25 3.57 5.23 -7.02
CA THR A 25 4.28 6.13 -7.92
C THR A 25 5.69 6.44 -7.44
N GLN A 26 6.61 6.73 -8.36
CA GLN A 26 7.95 7.22 -8.04
C GLN A 26 7.98 8.69 -7.63
N ASN A 27 6.91 9.42 -7.89
CA ASN A 27 6.76 10.83 -7.55
C ASN A 27 5.51 11.05 -6.69
N PRO A 28 5.45 10.50 -5.45
CA PRO A 28 4.29 10.66 -4.60
C PRO A 28 4.04 12.13 -4.25
N MET A 29 2.76 12.47 -4.09
CA MET A 29 2.36 13.77 -3.62
C MET A 29 2.14 13.73 -2.10
N PHE A 30 2.94 14.47 -1.37
CA PHE A 30 2.71 14.70 0.05
C PHE A 30 1.82 15.92 0.24
N GLY A 31 0.78 15.76 1.03
CA GLY A 31 -0.09 16.84 1.47
C GLY A 31 -0.11 16.93 2.99
N TRP A 32 -0.62 18.03 3.51
CA TRP A 32 -0.80 18.22 4.95
C TRP A 32 -1.99 19.13 5.23
N THR A 33 -2.46 19.08 6.46
CA THR A 33 -3.43 20.04 6.97
C THR A 33 -2.72 20.88 8.02
N ALA A 34 -2.63 22.18 7.79
CA ALA A 34 -2.08 23.14 8.71
C ALA A 34 -3.21 23.94 9.37
N VAL A 35 -3.06 24.21 10.67
CA VAL A 35 -3.98 25.00 11.48
C VAL A 35 -3.18 26.03 12.27
N SER A 36 -3.65 27.28 12.33
CA SER A 36 -3.11 28.31 13.21
C SER A 36 -4.10 28.67 14.31
N ASP A 37 -3.62 28.93 15.51
CA ASP A 37 -4.38 29.48 16.64
C ASP A 37 -4.42 31.00 16.61
N THR A 38 -3.81 31.63 15.62
CA THR A 38 -3.69 33.08 15.46
C THR A 38 -4.36 33.51 14.16
N ASP A 39 -5.32 34.41 14.24
CA ASP A 39 -6.01 34.94 13.06
C ASP A 39 -5.03 35.66 12.11
N GLY A 40 -5.18 35.34 10.83
CA GLY A 40 -4.33 35.91 9.76
C GLY A 40 -2.92 35.31 9.68
N ASP A 41 -2.54 34.42 10.60
CA ASP A 41 -1.27 33.70 10.52
C ASP A 41 -1.47 32.37 9.77
N GLY A 42 -0.81 32.25 8.65
CA GLY A 42 -0.91 31.06 7.80
C GLY A 42 0.46 30.61 7.29
N GLN A 43 0.46 29.50 6.60
CA GLN A 43 1.66 28.99 5.96
C GLN A 43 2.12 29.96 4.85
N THR A 44 3.40 30.34 4.88
CA THR A 44 4.06 31.11 3.81
C THR A 44 5.09 30.27 3.06
N ALA A 45 5.71 29.30 3.73
CA ALA A 45 6.63 28.38 3.11
C ALA A 45 6.46 26.96 3.68
N CYS A 46 6.90 25.98 2.89
CA CYS A 46 6.95 24.58 3.30
C CYS A 46 8.28 23.94 2.92
N ARG A 47 8.62 22.86 3.59
CA ARG A 47 9.75 21.97 3.30
C ARG A 47 9.34 20.53 3.53
N VAL A 48 9.67 19.66 2.61
CA VAL A 48 9.42 18.21 2.76
C VAL A 48 10.76 17.50 2.69
N THR A 49 11.01 16.62 3.65
CA THR A 49 12.17 15.75 3.67
C THR A 49 11.73 14.30 3.63
N VAL A 50 12.42 13.48 2.84
CA VAL A 50 12.22 12.04 2.75
C VAL A 50 13.53 11.35 3.08
N ALA A 51 13.50 10.35 3.96
CA ALA A 51 14.64 9.56 4.35
C ALA A 51 14.34 8.06 4.25
N ASP A 52 15.39 7.24 4.13
CA ASP A 52 15.32 5.79 4.16
C ASP A 52 15.17 5.23 5.59
N ALA A 53 15.20 3.90 5.70
CA ALA A 53 15.08 3.18 6.96
C ALA A 53 16.22 3.50 7.96
N ASP A 54 17.41 3.82 7.46
CA ASP A 54 18.58 4.14 8.27
C ASP A 54 18.62 5.63 8.64
N GLY A 55 17.65 6.42 8.16
CA GLY A 55 17.56 7.85 8.37
C GLY A 55 18.40 8.69 7.40
N SER A 56 19.02 8.06 6.38
CA SER A 56 19.75 8.77 5.33
C SER A 56 18.78 9.55 4.46
N LEU A 57 19.12 10.83 4.22
CA LEU A 57 18.25 11.72 3.48
C LEU A 57 18.25 11.36 1.98
N LEU A 58 17.09 10.97 1.46
CA LEU A 58 16.88 10.71 0.03
C LEU A 58 16.48 11.96 -0.73
N TRP A 59 15.77 12.86 -0.08
CA TRP A 59 15.31 14.10 -0.69
C TRP A 59 15.01 15.17 0.35
N ASP A 60 15.34 16.38 0.00
CA ASP A 60 15.01 17.61 0.71
C ASP A 60 14.57 18.65 -0.33
N SER A 61 13.32 19.07 -0.24
CA SER A 61 12.78 20.09 -1.14
C SER A 61 13.43 21.47 -0.94
N GLY A 62 14.16 21.68 0.17
CA GLY A 62 14.42 23.00 0.67
C GLY A 62 13.14 23.75 1.04
N TRP A 63 13.28 24.99 1.51
CA TRP A 63 12.13 25.85 1.77
C TRP A 63 11.52 26.38 0.47
N GLN A 64 10.27 25.98 0.20
CA GLN A 64 9.49 26.43 -0.94
C GLN A 64 8.52 27.54 -0.49
N GLN A 65 8.61 28.71 -1.10
CA GLN A 65 7.74 29.86 -0.79
C GLN A 65 6.37 29.62 -1.44
N GLN A 66 5.47 29.00 -0.70
CA GLN A 66 4.10 28.72 -1.17
C GLN A 66 3.13 28.52 -0.01
N ALA A 67 1.86 28.89 -0.22
CA ALA A 67 0.78 28.64 0.71
C ALA A 67 0.07 27.27 0.44
N ALA A 68 0.37 26.63 -0.69
CA ALA A 68 -0.23 25.33 -1.02
C ALA A 68 0.23 24.25 -0.04
N GLN A 69 -0.72 23.52 0.51
CA GLN A 69 -0.47 22.49 1.51
C GLN A 69 -0.21 21.12 0.84
N ARG A 70 0.64 21.13 -0.17
CA ARG A 70 1.07 19.92 -0.89
C ARG A 70 2.38 20.14 -1.62
N LEU A 71 3.15 19.06 -1.80
CA LEU A 71 4.37 19.07 -2.59
C LEU A 71 4.60 17.68 -3.18
N THR A 72 4.97 17.62 -4.46
CA THR A 72 5.32 16.37 -5.12
C THR A 72 6.79 16.06 -4.92
N TYR A 73 7.09 14.81 -4.60
CA TYR A 73 8.46 14.32 -4.52
C TYR A 73 9.18 14.47 -5.85
N ALA A 74 10.40 14.99 -5.80
CA ALA A 74 11.25 15.23 -6.97
C ALA A 74 12.71 14.78 -6.72
N GLY A 75 12.89 13.80 -5.84
CA GLY A 75 14.20 13.20 -5.55
C GLY A 75 14.58 12.06 -6.46
N ALA A 76 15.61 11.31 -6.07
CA ALA A 76 16.01 10.06 -6.72
C ALA A 76 14.89 8.98 -6.62
N PRO A 77 14.90 7.96 -7.49
CA PRO A 77 13.90 6.88 -7.42
C PRO A 77 13.78 6.30 -6.01
N LEU A 78 12.54 6.15 -5.54
CA LEU A 78 12.27 5.60 -4.21
C LEU A 78 12.52 4.10 -4.17
N PRO A 79 13.24 3.59 -3.17
CA PRO A 79 13.37 2.15 -2.93
C PRO A 79 12.01 1.47 -2.81
N VAL A 80 11.87 0.28 -3.37
CA VAL A 80 10.64 -0.51 -3.36
C VAL A 80 10.61 -1.42 -2.13
N GLY A 81 9.44 -1.55 -1.50
CA GLY A 81 9.18 -2.47 -0.39
C GLY A 81 9.91 -2.14 0.92
N GLN A 82 10.70 -1.08 0.96
CA GLN A 82 11.44 -0.65 2.14
C GLN A 82 10.72 0.48 2.87
N PRO A 83 10.84 0.57 4.21
CA PRO A 83 10.28 1.68 4.95
C PRO A 83 11.01 2.99 4.62
N LEU A 84 10.23 3.99 4.30
CA LEU A 84 10.65 5.36 4.05
C LEU A 84 9.99 6.26 5.08
N SER A 85 10.58 7.40 5.38
CA SER A 85 9.97 8.36 6.29
C SER A 85 9.84 9.72 5.64
N VAL A 86 8.71 10.39 5.89
CA VAL A 86 8.45 11.76 5.46
C VAL A 86 8.28 12.67 6.67
N GLN A 87 8.80 13.87 6.58
CA GLN A 87 8.58 14.97 7.52
C GLN A 87 8.27 16.25 6.75
N VAL A 88 7.28 16.98 7.21
CA VAL A 88 6.89 18.29 6.67
C VAL A 88 7.25 19.37 7.66
N GLY A 89 7.93 20.41 7.18
CA GLY A 89 8.18 21.65 7.89
C GLY A 89 7.36 22.78 7.28
N LEU A 90 6.83 23.66 8.10
CA LEU A 90 6.10 24.87 7.70
C LEU A 90 6.74 26.09 8.32
N ARG A 91 6.64 27.20 7.61
CA ARG A 91 7.00 28.52 8.11
C ARG A 91 5.78 29.41 8.08
N SER A 92 5.50 30.08 9.20
CA SER A 92 4.38 31.00 9.33
C SER A 92 4.68 32.37 8.72
N ALA A 93 3.67 33.22 8.61
CA ALA A 93 3.84 34.62 8.22
C ALA A 93 4.73 35.39 9.20
N GLY A 94 4.70 35.02 10.49
CA GLY A 94 5.58 35.57 11.53
C GLY A 94 7.02 35.03 11.49
N GLY A 95 7.34 34.08 10.59
CA GLY A 95 8.68 33.48 10.45
C GLY A 95 8.94 32.30 11.40
N GLU A 96 7.96 31.87 12.20
CA GLU A 96 8.06 30.72 13.06
C GLU A 96 8.08 29.41 12.23
N GLU A 97 8.91 28.45 12.64
CA GLU A 97 8.99 27.14 12.01
C GLU A 97 8.34 26.07 12.87
N THR A 98 7.55 25.19 12.24
CA THR A 98 6.98 24.01 12.87
C THR A 98 7.21 22.78 11.98
N PHE A 99 7.38 21.61 12.60
CA PHE A 99 7.63 20.34 11.90
C PHE A 99 6.63 19.27 12.36
N SER A 100 6.18 18.47 11.41
CA SER A 100 5.41 17.28 11.74
C SER A 100 6.28 16.24 12.45
N ALA A 101 5.64 15.29 13.13
CA ALA A 101 6.30 14.01 13.41
C ALA A 101 6.68 13.34 12.08
N ARG A 102 7.76 12.54 12.08
CA ARG A 102 8.08 11.66 10.95
C ARG A 102 7.02 10.58 10.82
N GLN A 103 6.55 10.33 9.61
CA GLN A 103 5.61 9.26 9.32
C GLN A 103 6.19 8.30 8.29
N ILE A 104 5.93 7.00 8.49
CA ILE A 104 6.43 5.95 7.62
C ILE A 104 5.49 5.78 6.42
N PHE A 105 6.09 5.56 5.26
CA PHE A 105 5.41 5.15 4.04
C PHE A 105 6.30 4.18 3.25
N TYR A 106 5.74 3.56 2.21
CA TYR A 106 6.45 2.59 1.37
C TYR A 106 6.13 2.85 -0.10
N ASN A 107 7.12 2.67 -0.96
CA ASN A 107 6.89 2.53 -2.38
C ASN A 107 6.50 1.07 -2.67
N GLY A 108 5.25 0.86 -3.04
CA GLY A 108 4.69 -0.45 -3.36
C GLY A 108 4.81 -0.85 -4.83
N GLN A 109 5.44 -0.03 -5.67
CA GLN A 109 5.63 -0.38 -7.08
C GLN A 109 6.46 -1.66 -7.23
N ARG A 110 5.99 -2.56 -8.09
CA ARG A 110 6.72 -3.76 -8.45
C ARG A 110 6.83 -3.83 -9.98
N PRO A 111 7.97 -3.41 -10.55
CA PRO A 111 8.13 -3.30 -12.00
C PRO A 111 8.12 -4.65 -12.71
N GLN A 112 8.47 -5.73 -11.99
CA GLN A 112 8.42 -7.10 -12.50
C GLN A 112 7.65 -7.98 -11.52
N TRP A 113 6.76 -8.82 -12.04
CA TRP A 113 6.02 -9.81 -11.26
C TRP A 113 6.63 -11.20 -11.46
N GLU A 114 7.25 -11.74 -10.43
CA GLU A 114 7.95 -13.03 -10.47
C GLU A 114 7.11 -14.21 -9.97
N GLY A 115 5.94 -13.90 -9.38
CA GLY A 115 5.02 -14.91 -8.89
C GLY A 115 4.32 -15.68 -10.01
N CYS A 116 4.20 -17.00 -9.86
CA CYS A 116 3.35 -17.80 -10.72
C CYS A 116 1.89 -17.77 -10.27
N TRP A 117 0.96 -17.98 -11.21
CA TRP A 117 -0.45 -18.08 -10.91
C TRP A 117 -0.82 -19.48 -10.43
N LEU A 118 -1.43 -19.54 -9.25
CA LEU A 118 -1.97 -20.74 -8.66
C LEU A 118 -3.47 -20.80 -8.94
N VAL A 119 -3.93 -21.96 -9.34
CA VAL A 119 -5.35 -22.25 -9.55
C VAL A 119 -5.81 -23.36 -8.60
N PRO A 120 -7.08 -23.39 -8.18
CA PRO A 120 -7.57 -24.49 -7.38
C PRO A 120 -7.58 -25.79 -8.21
N THR A 121 -7.20 -26.92 -7.61
CA THR A 121 -7.20 -28.22 -8.28
C THR A 121 -8.62 -28.68 -8.63
N GLN A 122 -9.60 -28.26 -7.84
CA GLN A 122 -11.02 -28.47 -8.10
C GLN A 122 -11.75 -27.17 -7.81
N TYR A 123 -12.16 -26.49 -8.85
CA TYR A 123 -12.96 -25.29 -8.69
C TYR A 123 -14.42 -25.64 -8.41
N ARG A 124 -15.00 -24.93 -7.43
CA ARG A 124 -16.44 -24.94 -7.14
C ARG A 124 -16.89 -23.48 -7.00
N SER A 125 -17.92 -23.10 -7.75
CA SER A 125 -18.53 -21.77 -7.62
C SER A 125 -19.05 -21.56 -6.19
N ARG A 126 -18.95 -20.33 -5.69
CA ARG A 126 -19.32 -19.91 -4.33
C ARG A 126 -18.55 -20.61 -3.20
N ALA A 127 -17.40 -21.18 -3.51
CA ALA A 127 -16.48 -21.73 -2.54
C ALA A 127 -15.33 -20.80 -2.26
N VAL A 128 -14.76 -20.87 -1.06
CA VAL A 128 -13.51 -20.22 -0.71
C VAL A 128 -12.38 -21.21 -0.90
N ASN A 129 -11.42 -20.88 -1.75
CA ASN A 129 -10.21 -21.67 -1.94
C ASN A 129 -9.15 -21.19 -0.95
N GLN A 130 -8.53 -22.11 -0.24
CA GLN A 130 -7.47 -21.80 0.71
C GLN A 130 -6.12 -22.28 0.17
N TYR A 131 -5.20 -21.37 0.02
CA TYR A 131 -3.80 -21.64 -0.31
C TYR A 131 -2.97 -21.51 0.95
N ARG A 132 -2.08 -22.48 1.18
CA ARG A 132 -1.22 -22.52 2.36
C ARG A 132 0.21 -22.79 1.95
N ARG A 133 1.13 -22.00 2.49
CA ARG A 133 2.57 -22.23 2.36
C ARG A 133 3.22 -22.20 3.73
N ARG A 134 4.00 -23.25 4.03
CA ARG A 134 4.86 -23.30 5.20
C ARG A 134 6.30 -23.12 4.76
N PHE A 135 7.04 -22.36 5.53
CA PHE A 135 8.44 -22.03 5.23
C PHE A 135 9.19 -21.64 6.52
N ALA A 136 10.49 -21.84 6.53
CA ALA A 136 11.34 -21.42 7.63
C ALA A 136 12.26 -20.30 7.15
N VAL A 137 12.47 -19.33 8.03
CA VAL A 137 13.41 -18.22 7.83
C VAL A 137 14.53 -18.37 8.85
N LYS A 138 15.78 -18.31 8.41
CA LYS A 138 16.97 -18.40 9.27
C LYS A 138 17.76 -17.11 9.18
N GLY A 139 17.95 -16.46 10.32
CA GLY A 139 18.69 -15.21 10.43
C GLY A 139 17.79 -13.97 10.42
N PRO A 140 18.37 -12.80 10.64
CA PRO A 140 17.61 -11.55 10.78
C PRO A 140 16.86 -11.21 9.50
N VAL A 141 15.58 -10.86 9.64
CA VAL A 141 14.73 -10.37 8.56
C VAL A 141 14.73 -8.85 8.59
N ARG A 142 14.87 -8.23 7.44
CA ARG A 142 14.76 -6.78 7.26
C ARG A 142 13.84 -6.48 6.08
N ASN A 143 12.97 -5.49 6.28
CA ASN A 143 12.10 -4.95 5.23
C ASN A 143 11.21 -6.00 4.53
N ALA A 144 10.66 -6.95 5.29
CA ALA A 144 9.80 -7.98 4.72
C ALA A 144 8.49 -7.41 4.18
N CYS A 145 8.20 -7.69 2.92
CA CYS A 145 7.01 -7.22 2.21
C CYS A 145 6.35 -8.36 1.44
N LEU A 146 5.04 -8.49 1.58
CA LEU A 146 4.24 -9.45 0.82
C LEU A 146 3.41 -8.72 -0.23
N TYR A 147 3.52 -9.17 -1.46
CA TYR A 147 2.71 -8.72 -2.61
C TYR A 147 1.73 -9.83 -2.97
N VAL A 148 0.44 -9.52 -3.03
CA VAL A 148 -0.62 -10.50 -3.30
C VAL A 148 -1.52 -10.01 -4.41
N ALA A 149 -1.62 -10.78 -5.49
CA ALA A 149 -2.58 -10.57 -6.56
C ALA A 149 -3.63 -11.68 -6.54
N GLY A 150 -4.87 -11.33 -6.20
CA GLY A 150 -6.01 -12.24 -6.22
C GLY A 150 -6.92 -11.94 -7.41
N LEU A 151 -7.18 -12.92 -8.25
CA LEU A 151 -8.26 -12.86 -9.24
C LEU A 151 -9.52 -13.47 -8.61
N GLY A 152 -10.02 -12.80 -7.61
CA GLY A 152 -11.09 -13.13 -6.69
C GLY A 152 -10.88 -12.34 -5.41
N TYR A 153 -11.88 -12.24 -4.53
CA TYR A 153 -11.71 -11.59 -3.24
C TYR A 153 -10.77 -12.41 -2.36
N HIS A 154 -9.75 -11.77 -1.80
CA HIS A 154 -8.78 -12.46 -0.98
C HIS A 154 -8.63 -11.88 0.42
N LYS A 155 -8.17 -12.73 1.33
CA LYS A 155 -7.74 -12.42 2.69
C LYS A 155 -6.44 -13.14 2.98
N VAL A 156 -5.57 -12.51 3.75
CA VAL A 156 -4.20 -12.98 4.02
C VAL A 156 -3.95 -13.10 5.51
N TRP A 157 -3.34 -14.22 5.92
CA TRP A 157 -2.88 -14.45 7.29
C TRP A 157 -1.43 -14.89 7.28
N LEU A 158 -0.65 -14.38 8.20
CA LEU A 158 0.70 -14.83 8.50
C LEU A 158 0.73 -15.30 9.97
N ASN A 159 1.15 -16.54 10.19
CA ASN A 159 1.22 -17.15 11.52
C ASN A 159 -0.11 -17.04 12.31
N GLY A 160 -1.23 -17.23 11.60
CA GLY A 160 -2.59 -17.15 12.15
C GLY A 160 -3.13 -15.74 12.38
N ARG A 161 -2.35 -14.69 12.12
CA ARG A 161 -2.75 -13.30 12.26
C ARG A 161 -3.15 -12.72 10.90
N ALA A 162 -4.33 -12.11 10.81
CA ALA A 162 -4.75 -11.38 9.61
C ALA A 162 -3.83 -10.16 9.39
N LEU A 163 -3.40 -9.97 8.14
CA LEU A 163 -2.45 -8.91 7.80
C LEU A 163 -3.11 -7.56 7.53
N ASP A 164 -4.40 -7.55 7.22
CA ASP A 164 -5.20 -6.34 7.08
C ASP A 164 -6.68 -6.58 7.46
N ASP A 165 -7.45 -5.51 7.50
CA ASP A 165 -8.89 -5.49 7.78
C ASP A 165 -9.74 -5.24 6.52
N ALA A 166 -9.13 -5.17 5.34
CA ALA A 166 -9.82 -4.88 4.09
C ALA A 166 -10.91 -5.91 3.81
N VAL A 167 -12.01 -5.46 3.22
CA VAL A 167 -13.12 -6.28 2.76
C VAL A 167 -13.34 -6.04 1.28
N LEU A 168 -13.78 -7.07 0.54
CA LEU A 168 -14.02 -7.02 -0.89
C LEU A 168 -12.80 -6.56 -1.71
N ASP A 169 -11.62 -7.04 -1.34
CA ASP A 169 -10.36 -6.76 -2.00
C ASP A 169 -9.95 -7.91 -2.94
N PRO A 170 -9.46 -7.63 -4.15
CA PRO A 170 -9.21 -6.33 -4.78
C PRO A 170 -10.45 -5.68 -5.38
N ALA A 171 -10.33 -4.39 -5.71
CA ALA A 171 -11.34 -3.68 -6.49
C ALA A 171 -11.51 -4.29 -7.89
N HIS A 172 -12.63 -3.97 -8.53
CA HIS A 172 -12.90 -4.39 -9.90
C HIS A 172 -11.86 -3.80 -10.87
N ALA A 173 -11.40 -4.63 -11.81
CA ALA A 173 -10.49 -4.24 -12.88
C ALA A 173 -10.90 -4.84 -14.23
N ASN A 174 -10.41 -4.29 -15.30
CA ASN A 174 -10.43 -4.97 -16.60
C ASN A 174 -9.26 -5.97 -16.63
N TYR A 175 -9.51 -7.20 -16.24
CA TYR A 175 -8.50 -8.26 -16.05
C TYR A 175 -7.75 -8.64 -17.36
N ALA A 176 -8.23 -8.22 -18.52
CA ALA A 176 -7.49 -8.34 -19.78
C ALA A 176 -6.37 -7.28 -19.90
N LYS A 177 -6.40 -6.24 -19.07
CA LYS A 177 -5.45 -5.11 -19.12
C LYS A 177 -4.70 -4.88 -17.83
N THR A 178 -5.37 -5.05 -16.70
CA THR A 178 -4.84 -4.67 -15.38
C THR A 178 -5.27 -5.67 -14.34
N VAL A 179 -4.33 -6.05 -13.50
CA VAL A 179 -4.57 -6.79 -12.26
C VAL A 179 -4.03 -5.96 -11.11
N TYR A 180 -4.89 -5.66 -10.13
CA TYR A 180 -4.46 -5.02 -8.90
C TYR A 180 -3.78 -6.04 -7.99
N TYR A 181 -2.76 -5.59 -7.28
CA TYR A 181 -2.15 -6.35 -6.20
C TYR A 181 -2.15 -5.54 -4.91
N THR A 182 -2.20 -6.24 -3.81
CA THR A 182 -2.11 -5.68 -2.46
C THR A 182 -0.67 -5.75 -2.00
N VAL A 183 -0.20 -4.69 -1.37
CA VAL A 183 1.14 -4.59 -0.78
C VAL A 183 0.99 -4.60 0.73
N LEU A 184 1.66 -5.52 1.40
CA LEU A 184 1.63 -5.72 2.84
C LEU A 184 3.07 -5.64 3.37
N PRO A 185 3.56 -4.44 3.71
CA PRO A 185 4.92 -4.22 4.21
C PRO A 185 5.03 -4.43 5.71
N GLY A 186 6.26 -4.36 6.24
CA GLY A 186 6.52 -4.35 7.68
C GLY A 186 6.27 -5.71 8.34
N LEU A 187 6.46 -6.80 7.61
CA LEU A 187 6.19 -8.16 8.11
C LEU A 187 7.35 -8.76 8.91
N GLU A 188 8.50 -8.11 8.97
CA GLU A 188 9.68 -8.59 9.70
C GLU A 188 9.41 -8.87 11.18
N THR A 189 8.52 -8.11 11.82
CA THR A 189 8.12 -8.33 13.22
C THR A 189 7.13 -9.47 13.42
N GLN A 190 6.54 -9.98 12.34
CA GLN A 190 5.54 -11.05 12.36
C GLN A 190 6.14 -12.39 11.90
N LEU A 191 7.32 -12.36 11.27
CA LEU A 191 8.05 -13.53 10.85
C LEU A 191 8.89 -14.11 11.98
N GLN A 192 8.85 -15.42 12.13
CA GLN A 192 9.73 -16.17 13.00
C GLN A 192 11.04 -16.44 12.26
N ALA A 193 12.14 -15.82 12.71
CA ALA A 193 13.43 -15.79 12.00
C ALA A 193 14.50 -16.72 12.62
N ASP A 194 14.10 -17.56 13.56
CA ASP A 194 14.97 -18.50 14.31
C ASP A 194 15.02 -19.91 13.71
N GLY A 195 14.43 -20.08 12.52
CA GLY A 195 14.28 -21.38 11.88
C GLY A 195 12.96 -22.08 12.20
N THR A 196 12.13 -21.52 13.06
CA THR A 196 10.76 -21.98 13.29
C THR A 196 9.92 -21.84 12.03
N GLU A 197 8.97 -22.76 11.84
CA GLU A 197 8.10 -22.75 10.67
C GLU A 197 7.11 -21.58 10.73
N ASN A 198 7.10 -20.76 9.67
CA ASN A 198 6.07 -19.77 9.40
C ASN A 198 4.98 -20.37 8.52
N GLU A 199 3.76 -19.90 8.69
CA GLU A 199 2.63 -20.29 7.86
C GLU A 199 1.98 -19.07 7.21
N LEU A 200 2.00 -19.00 5.88
CA LEU A 200 1.25 -18.04 5.08
C LEU A 200 -0.03 -18.72 4.58
N VAL A 201 -1.17 -18.13 4.86
CA VAL A 201 -2.48 -18.58 4.39
C VAL A 201 -3.13 -17.47 3.59
N VAL A 202 -3.60 -17.78 2.38
CA VAL A 202 -4.40 -16.87 1.57
C VAL A 202 -5.70 -17.58 1.19
N GLN A 203 -6.80 -16.98 1.56
CA GLN A 203 -8.13 -17.41 1.11
C GLN A 203 -8.54 -16.58 -0.09
N VAL A 204 -9.04 -17.22 -1.14
CA VAL A 204 -9.55 -16.56 -2.34
C VAL A 204 -10.94 -17.08 -2.64
N ALA A 205 -11.91 -16.19 -2.61
CA ALA A 205 -13.29 -16.43 -2.96
C ALA A 205 -13.60 -15.96 -4.38
N ASP A 206 -14.76 -16.32 -4.90
CA ASP A 206 -15.27 -15.70 -6.12
C ASP A 206 -15.33 -14.18 -5.95
N GLY A 207 -15.03 -13.48 -7.03
CA GLY A 207 -15.04 -12.02 -7.10
C GLY A 207 -15.49 -11.55 -8.47
N TRP A 208 -15.12 -10.35 -8.83
CA TRP A 208 -15.55 -9.73 -10.09
C TRP A 208 -15.12 -10.50 -11.35
N ARG A 209 -14.05 -11.27 -11.30
CA ARG A 209 -13.63 -12.11 -12.43
C ARG A 209 -14.50 -13.34 -12.63
N HIS A 210 -15.00 -13.91 -11.53
CA HIS A 210 -15.90 -15.05 -11.60
C HIS A 210 -17.33 -14.58 -11.81
N ASN A 211 -17.80 -14.76 -12.99
CA ASN A 211 -19.06 -14.24 -13.41
C ASN A 211 -19.96 -15.33 -13.99
N ASP A 212 -20.48 -16.14 -13.09
CA ASP A 212 -21.36 -17.28 -13.34
C ASP A 212 -22.85 -16.90 -13.20
N SER A 213 -23.17 -15.62 -13.04
CA SER A 213 -24.51 -15.25 -12.66
C SER A 213 -25.32 -14.71 -13.82
N ALA A 214 -26.52 -15.20 -13.94
CA ALA A 214 -27.60 -14.61 -14.73
C ALA A 214 -27.76 -13.09 -14.49
N PHE A 215 -27.33 -12.60 -13.33
CA PHE A 215 -27.32 -11.18 -12.97
C PHE A 215 -26.39 -10.37 -13.87
N VAL A 216 -25.20 -10.86 -14.16
CA VAL A 216 -24.27 -10.11 -15.01
C VAL A 216 -24.65 -10.24 -16.47
N GLU A 217 -25.10 -11.38 -16.89
CA GLU A 217 -25.68 -11.56 -18.22
C GLU A 217 -26.83 -10.57 -18.44
N GLN A 218 -27.68 -10.42 -17.44
CA GLN A 218 -28.78 -9.44 -17.45
C GLN A 218 -28.27 -8.00 -17.37
N ALA A 219 -27.30 -7.68 -16.51
CA ALA A 219 -26.74 -6.34 -16.36
C ALA A 219 -25.91 -5.87 -17.56
N THR A 220 -25.32 -6.81 -18.30
CA THR A 220 -24.51 -6.51 -19.50
C THR A 220 -25.30 -6.64 -20.81
N GLY A 221 -26.61 -6.96 -20.75
CA GLY A 221 -27.43 -7.17 -21.92
C GLY A 221 -27.03 -8.44 -22.71
N GLY A 222 -26.60 -9.48 -22.02
CA GLY A 222 -26.20 -10.77 -22.61
C GLY A 222 -24.77 -10.79 -23.17
N ARG A 223 -23.96 -9.76 -22.93
CA ARG A 223 -22.56 -9.76 -23.37
C ARG A 223 -21.71 -10.66 -22.47
N LYS A 224 -21.01 -11.61 -23.07
CA LYS A 224 -19.97 -12.38 -22.37
C LYS A 224 -18.85 -11.46 -21.94
N ILE A 225 -18.42 -11.58 -20.69
CA ILE A 225 -17.24 -10.91 -20.21
C ILE A 225 -16.02 -11.73 -20.65
N GLU A 226 -15.22 -11.18 -21.54
CA GLU A 226 -14.08 -11.86 -22.18
C GLU A 226 -13.02 -12.35 -21.20
N PHE A 227 -12.99 -11.81 -19.97
CA PHE A 227 -12.01 -12.14 -18.94
C PHE A 227 -12.58 -12.94 -17.76
N ALA A 228 -13.80 -13.50 -17.91
CA ALA A 228 -14.37 -14.36 -16.87
C ALA A 228 -13.57 -15.65 -16.72
N GLY A 229 -13.40 -16.10 -15.47
CA GLY A 229 -12.65 -17.31 -15.17
C GLY A 229 -12.69 -17.65 -13.69
N GLN A 230 -12.12 -18.80 -13.34
CA GLN A 230 -11.98 -19.24 -11.95
C GLN A 230 -11.08 -18.29 -11.15
N PRO A 231 -11.25 -18.21 -9.81
CA PRO A 231 -10.35 -17.48 -8.94
C PRO A 231 -8.92 -18.01 -9.04
N MET A 232 -7.95 -17.09 -9.00
CA MET A 232 -6.52 -17.43 -9.05
C MET A 232 -5.78 -16.60 -8.00
N LEU A 233 -4.61 -17.08 -7.60
CA LEU A 233 -3.73 -16.41 -6.66
C LEU A 233 -2.31 -16.33 -7.24
N SER A 234 -1.67 -15.20 -7.07
CA SER A 234 -0.22 -15.07 -7.17
C SER A 234 0.29 -14.24 -6.00
N ALA A 235 1.37 -14.68 -5.36
CA ALA A 235 1.94 -13.98 -4.23
C ALA A 235 3.48 -14.08 -4.25
N VAL A 236 4.14 -13.01 -3.79
CA VAL A 236 5.59 -12.91 -3.64
C VAL A 236 5.90 -12.31 -2.27
N LEU A 237 6.69 -13.02 -1.47
CA LEU A 237 7.22 -12.54 -0.18
C LEU A 237 8.72 -12.30 -0.36
N GLU A 238 9.16 -11.08 -0.03
CA GLU A 238 10.55 -10.62 -0.04
C GLU A 238 11.03 -10.23 1.34
#